data_67f65a4ca7311e95e90a5a4b6a135d22
#
_entry.id   67f65a4ca7311e95e90a5a4b6a135d22
#
_cell.length_a   1.000
_cell.length_b   1.000
_cell.length_c   1.000
_cell.angle_alpha   90.00
_cell.angle_beta   90.00
_cell.angle_gamma   90.00
#
_symmetry.space_group_name_H-M   'P 1'
#
loop_
_entity.id
_entity.type
_entity.pdbx_description
1 polymer ?
#
loop_
_entity_poly.entity_id
_entity_poly.type
_entity_poly.pdbx_seq_one_letter_code
_entity_poly.pdbx_strand_id
1 'polypeptide(L)'
;DVEDPVIQESVRWLALARVHTENNFSPAAFYKDMRAAWNPAQRVRFRPVGPNRFVVQASCLGDWEQMMMHGPWLFRIMAVLMCPYDGFIKADEVVFDHMPIWLQIHKLPDPYCKQEIVGKLLKGAGKILEMRLNGNTRGDYIRVRVRHDVRRPLTKFVSIVRGKERQVFLVRYEKLARFCSVCGINRP
;
A
#
# COMPACT_ATOMS: atom_id res chain seq x y z
N ASP A 1 -0.30 36.88 6.07
CA ASP A 1 0.23 35.82 5.21
C ASP A 1 1.65 35.56 5.63
N VAL A 2 1.88 34.47 6.36
CA VAL A 2 3.23 34.06 6.79
C VAL A 2 3.70 32.96 5.84
N GLU A 3 4.22 33.35 4.69
CA GLU A 3 5.06 32.49 3.85
C GLU A 3 6.52 32.58 4.35
N ASP A 4 6.79 31.92 5.47
CA ASP A 4 8.15 31.80 5.96
C ASP A 4 8.88 30.68 5.25
N PRO A 5 9.99 30.92 4.53
CA PRO A 5 10.77 29.90 3.85
C PRO A 5 11.23 28.77 4.78
N VAL A 6 11.50 29.07 6.06
CA VAL A 6 11.89 28.09 7.07
C VAL A 6 10.72 27.12 7.37
N ILE A 7 9.50 27.64 7.42
CA ILE A 7 8.29 26.81 7.60
C ILE A 7 8.09 25.94 6.36
N GLN A 8 8.21 26.50 5.15
CA GLN A 8 8.06 25.74 3.91
C GLN A 8 9.06 24.59 3.81
N GLU A 9 10.32 24.80 4.23
CA GLU A 9 11.31 23.73 4.25
C GLU A 9 11.02 22.69 5.33
N SER A 10 10.51 23.11 6.48
CA SER A 10 10.17 22.20 7.60
C SER A 10 8.99 21.27 7.31
N VAL A 11 8.11 21.63 6.37
CA VAL A 11 6.93 20.82 5.95
C VAL A 11 7.12 20.12 4.61
N ARG A 12 8.29 20.26 3.98
CA ARG A 12 8.61 19.59 2.72
C ARG A 12 8.79 18.08 2.93
N TRP A 13 8.31 17.34 1.98
CA TRP A 13 8.49 15.88 1.88
C TRP A 13 8.06 15.12 3.14
N LEU A 14 6.96 15.57 3.75
CA LEU A 14 6.36 14.90 4.90
C LEU A 14 5.44 13.77 4.46
N ALA A 15 5.41 12.73 5.28
CA ALA A 15 4.45 11.64 5.21
C ALA A 15 4.03 11.24 6.63
N LEU A 16 2.85 10.66 6.77
CA LEU A 16 2.47 9.90 7.95
C LEU A 16 2.68 8.42 7.67
N ALA A 17 3.26 7.72 8.63
CA ALA A 17 3.37 6.29 8.66
C ALA A 17 2.64 5.73 9.88
N ARG A 18 1.87 4.66 9.70
CA ARG A 18 1.22 3.94 10.78
C ARG A 18 1.47 2.45 10.64
N VAL A 19 1.99 1.83 11.68
CA VAL A 19 2.06 0.38 11.74
C VAL A 19 0.68 -0.15 12.13
N HIS A 20 0.11 -1.00 11.28
CA HIS A 20 -1.21 -1.58 11.50
C HIS A 20 -1.11 -2.74 12.52
N THR A 21 -1.05 -2.39 13.79
CA THR A 21 -0.96 -3.31 14.91
C THR A 21 -1.50 -2.68 16.20
N GLU A 22 -2.04 -3.51 17.08
CA GLU A 22 -2.39 -3.14 18.47
C GLU A 22 -1.24 -3.43 19.45
N ASN A 23 -0.22 -4.16 19.00
CA ASN A 23 0.91 -4.52 19.84
C ASN A 23 1.93 -3.39 19.96
N ASN A 24 2.55 -3.29 21.11
CA ASN A 24 3.68 -2.38 21.33
C ASN A 24 4.93 -2.91 20.61
N PHE A 25 5.73 -1.99 20.10
CA PHE A 25 7.02 -2.28 19.51
C PHE A 25 8.02 -1.15 19.77
N SER A 26 9.29 -1.44 19.59
CA SER A 26 10.36 -0.44 19.70
C SER A 26 10.34 0.52 18.51
N PRO A 27 10.13 1.84 18.70
CA PRO A 27 10.25 2.82 17.62
C PRO A 27 11.62 2.77 16.94
N ALA A 28 12.69 2.55 17.70
CA ALA A 28 14.04 2.46 17.15
C ALA A 28 14.20 1.29 16.18
N ALA A 29 13.59 0.13 16.48
CA ALA A 29 13.56 -1.02 15.59
C ALA A 29 12.77 -0.70 14.31
N PHE A 30 11.62 -0.05 14.42
CA PHE A 30 10.84 0.40 13.27
C PHE A 30 11.64 1.36 12.37
N TYR A 31 12.31 2.37 12.95
CA TYR A 31 13.12 3.32 12.17
C TYR A 31 14.26 2.63 11.43
N LYS A 32 14.94 1.69 12.10
CA LYS A 32 16.02 0.91 11.48
C LYS A 32 15.51 0.08 10.29
N ASP A 33 14.43 -0.67 10.51
CA ASP A 33 13.88 -1.57 9.49
C ASP A 33 13.32 -0.77 8.29
N MET A 34 12.66 0.36 8.54
CA MET A 34 12.12 1.19 7.46
C MET A 34 13.22 1.91 6.67
N ARG A 35 14.27 2.39 7.32
CA ARG A 35 15.43 2.93 6.59
C ARG A 35 16.07 1.87 5.68
N ALA A 36 16.18 0.64 6.14
CA ALA A 36 16.69 -0.46 5.33
C ALA A 36 15.76 -0.79 4.15
N ALA A 37 14.44 -0.83 4.40
CA ALA A 37 13.45 -1.16 3.36
C ALA A 37 13.29 -0.06 2.31
N TRP A 38 13.28 1.20 2.71
CA TRP A 38 13.16 2.35 1.81
C TRP A 38 14.44 2.65 1.07
N ASN A 39 15.59 2.30 1.66
CA ASN A 39 16.93 2.56 1.12
C ASN A 39 17.10 4.01 0.61
N PRO A 40 16.83 5.03 1.46
CA PRO A 40 16.85 6.42 1.04
C PRO A 40 18.28 6.87 0.70
N ALA A 41 18.42 7.74 -0.30
CA ALA A 41 19.68 8.35 -0.68
C ALA A 41 20.18 9.37 0.36
N GLN A 42 19.25 9.98 1.09
CA GLN A 42 19.53 10.99 2.11
C GLN A 42 18.89 10.64 3.45
N ARG A 43 19.15 11.46 4.46
CA ARG A 43 18.65 11.25 5.81
C ARG A 43 17.12 11.34 5.86
N VAL A 44 16.48 10.33 6.50
CA VAL A 44 15.05 10.34 6.84
C VAL A 44 14.91 10.57 8.35
N ARG A 45 14.05 11.51 8.71
CA ARG A 45 13.72 11.82 10.10
C ARG A 45 12.38 11.21 10.48
N PHE A 46 12.27 10.77 11.72
CA PHE A 46 11.03 10.22 12.29
C PHE A 46 10.66 11.00 13.55
N ARG A 47 9.37 11.26 13.73
CA ARG A 47 8.81 11.85 14.94
C ARG A 47 7.55 11.08 15.34
N PRO A 48 7.51 10.46 16.54
CA PRO A 48 6.31 9.79 17.02
C PRO A 48 5.21 10.83 17.29
N VAL A 49 3.98 10.53 16.89
CA VAL A 49 2.82 11.44 17.03
C VAL A 49 1.59 10.74 17.62
N GLY A 50 1.74 9.51 18.04
CA GLY A 50 0.67 8.72 18.65
C GLY A 50 1.04 7.24 18.69
N PRO A 51 0.16 6.39 19.21
CA PRO A 51 0.37 4.94 19.20
C PRO A 51 0.59 4.44 17.77
N ASN A 52 1.74 3.78 17.55
CA ASN A 52 2.10 3.17 16.26
C ASN A 52 2.08 4.14 15.06
N ARG A 53 2.16 5.45 15.30
CA ARG A 53 2.04 6.50 14.30
C ARG A 53 3.22 7.48 14.35
N PHE A 54 3.74 7.82 13.18
CA PHE A 54 4.95 8.62 13.02
C PHE A 54 4.80 9.63 11.89
N VAL A 55 5.30 10.83 12.10
CA VAL A 55 5.63 11.74 11.02
C VAL A 55 6.99 11.33 10.49
N VAL A 56 7.09 11.19 9.19
CA VAL A 56 8.31 10.84 8.45
C VAL A 56 8.65 11.99 7.53
N GLN A 57 9.89 12.48 7.60
CA GLN A 57 10.39 13.52 6.72
C GLN A 57 11.56 13.00 5.90
N ALA A 58 11.39 12.98 4.59
CA ALA A 58 12.48 12.77 3.65
C ALA A 58 13.25 14.08 3.43
N SER A 59 14.51 13.99 3.00
CA SER A 59 15.34 15.14 2.70
C SER A 59 15.29 15.55 1.22
N CYS A 60 14.70 14.72 0.36
CA CYS A 60 14.52 15.03 -1.07
C CYS A 60 13.27 14.36 -1.63
N LEU A 61 12.82 14.87 -2.78
CA LEU A 61 11.65 14.36 -3.49
C LEU A 61 11.80 12.89 -3.85
N GLY A 62 12.94 12.47 -4.37
CA GLY A 62 13.16 11.09 -4.81
C GLY A 62 12.98 10.07 -3.69
N ASP A 63 13.49 10.35 -2.49
CA ASP A 63 13.30 9.49 -1.32
C ASP A 63 11.83 9.48 -0.87
N TRP A 64 11.15 10.62 -0.91
CA TRP A 64 9.72 10.71 -0.59
C TRP A 64 8.86 9.92 -1.57
N GLU A 65 9.12 10.06 -2.87
CA GLU A 65 8.42 9.29 -3.91
C GLU A 65 8.67 7.78 -3.76
N GLN A 66 9.91 7.38 -3.46
CA GLN A 66 10.26 6.00 -3.19
C GLN A 66 9.41 5.43 -2.04
N MET A 67 9.28 6.16 -0.94
CA MET A 67 8.49 5.75 0.21
C MET A 67 6.98 5.69 -0.11
N MET A 68 6.47 6.66 -0.87
CA MET A 68 5.03 6.77 -1.15
C MET A 68 4.56 5.87 -2.28
N MET A 69 5.39 5.61 -3.30
CA MET A 69 4.98 4.96 -4.54
C MET A 69 5.34 3.47 -4.61
N HIS A 70 6.32 2.99 -3.87
CA HIS A 70 6.89 1.66 -4.06
C HIS A 70 6.46 0.59 -3.05
N GLY A 71 5.56 0.85 -2.14
CA GLY A 71 5.04 -0.20 -1.22
C GLY A 71 4.51 -1.46 -1.96
N PRO A 72 4.00 -2.44 -1.24
CA PRO A 72 3.65 -2.37 0.17
C PRO A 72 4.87 -2.46 1.09
N TRP A 73 4.83 -1.70 2.18
CA TRP A 73 5.84 -1.74 3.22
C TRP A 73 5.38 -2.59 4.40
N LEU A 74 6.29 -3.38 4.92
CA LEU A 74 6.04 -4.25 6.06
C LEU A 74 7.08 -3.97 7.14
N PHE A 75 6.61 -3.86 8.37
CA PHE A 75 7.45 -3.92 9.55
C PHE A 75 7.26 -5.28 10.19
N ARG A 76 8.28 -6.14 10.12
CA ARG A 76 8.18 -7.57 10.43
C ARG A 76 7.12 -8.22 9.52
N ILE A 77 5.93 -8.48 9.98
CA ILE A 77 4.82 -9.01 9.17
C ILE A 77 3.59 -8.09 9.17
N MET A 78 3.71 -6.92 9.80
CA MET A 78 2.62 -5.95 9.94
C MET A 78 2.66 -4.94 8.79
N ALA A 79 1.48 -4.56 8.29
CA ALA A 79 1.37 -3.53 7.27
C ALA A 79 1.83 -2.17 7.81
N VAL A 80 2.63 -1.46 7.04
CA VAL A 80 2.96 -0.06 7.26
C VAL A 80 2.17 0.78 6.28
N LEU A 81 1.17 1.48 6.81
CA LEU A 81 0.32 2.38 6.03
C LEU A 81 0.99 3.74 5.93
N MET A 82 0.94 4.34 4.77
CA MET A 82 1.53 5.66 4.54
C MET A 82 0.59 6.56 3.75
N CYS A 83 0.59 7.84 4.10
CA CYS A 83 -0.08 8.87 3.31
C CYS A 83 0.76 10.15 3.26
N PRO A 84 0.60 10.99 2.22
CA PRO A 84 1.18 12.33 2.19
C PRO A 84 0.70 13.13 3.40
N TYR A 85 1.56 14.01 3.90
CA TYR A 85 1.25 14.88 5.03
C TYR A 85 1.70 16.30 4.74
N ASP A 86 0.85 17.27 5.01
CA ASP A 86 1.11 18.69 4.77
C ASP A 86 1.64 19.43 6.02
N GLY A 87 1.67 18.75 7.17
CA GLY A 87 2.08 19.35 8.44
C GLY A 87 1.03 20.27 9.08
N PHE A 88 -0.13 20.47 8.45
CA PHE A 88 -1.14 21.44 8.87
C PHE A 88 -2.22 20.82 9.74
N ILE A 89 -2.80 19.71 9.30
CA ILE A 89 -3.79 18.96 10.07
C ILE A 89 -3.06 18.23 11.21
N LYS A 90 -3.71 18.08 12.36
CA LYS A 90 -3.12 17.28 13.43
C LYS A 90 -2.91 15.84 12.97
N ALA A 91 -1.72 15.32 13.17
CA ALA A 91 -1.31 14.02 12.67
C ALA A 91 -2.16 12.86 13.21
N ASP A 92 -2.73 12.99 14.40
CA ASP A 92 -3.63 12.00 15.02
C ASP A 92 -5.05 12.01 14.44
N GLU A 93 -5.47 13.12 13.83
CA GLU A 93 -6.77 13.27 13.18
C GLU A 93 -6.79 12.72 11.75
N VAL A 94 -5.63 12.53 11.12
CA VAL A 94 -5.54 12.00 9.75
C VAL A 94 -5.90 10.52 9.72
N VAL A 95 -6.95 10.17 8.98
CA VAL A 95 -7.35 8.77 8.77
C VAL A 95 -6.75 8.26 7.48
N PHE A 96 -6.01 7.15 7.57
CA PHE A 96 -5.45 6.45 6.42
C PHE A 96 -5.41 4.94 6.66
N ASP A 97 -6.23 4.23 5.91
CA ASP A 97 -6.47 2.79 6.06
C ASP A 97 -6.19 2.02 4.76
N HIS A 98 -5.45 2.64 3.84
CA HIS A 98 -5.16 2.08 2.54
C HIS A 98 -3.67 1.85 2.36
N MET A 99 -3.35 0.80 1.61
CA MET A 99 -1.98 0.53 1.17
C MET A 99 -1.95 0.11 -0.30
N PRO A 100 -0.92 0.48 -1.06
CA PRO A 100 -0.72 -0.07 -2.39
C PRO A 100 -0.26 -1.52 -2.25
N ILE A 101 -0.88 -2.44 -2.98
CA ILE A 101 -0.50 -3.85 -2.98
C ILE A 101 -0.56 -4.40 -4.40
N TRP A 102 0.41 -5.24 -4.76
CA TRP A 102 0.40 -5.98 -6.01
C TRP A 102 -0.37 -7.28 -5.86
N LEU A 103 -1.20 -7.58 -6.86
CA LEU A 103 -1.87 -8.86 -7.00
C LEU A 103 -1.74 -9.39 -8.43
N GLN A 104 -1.97 -10.67 -8.57
CA GLN A 104 -1.94 -11.41 -9.83
C GLN A 104 -3.30 -12.08 -10.03
N ILE A 105 -3.90 -11.93 -11.22
CA ILE A 105 -5.06 -12.72 -11.62
C ILE A 105 -4.57 -13.79 -12.59
N HIS A 106 -4.70 -15.04 -12.19
CA HIS A 106 -4.19 -16.18 -12.95
C HIS A 106 -5.19 -16.68 -13.97
N LYS A 107 -4.70 -17.02 -15.17
CA LYS A 107 -5.45 -17.68 -16.26
C LYS A 107 -6.68 -16.90 -16.75
N LEU A 108 -6.69 -15.57 -16.61
CA LEU A 108 -7.74 -14.73 -17.16
C LEU A 108 -7.61 -14.73 -18.70
N PRO A 109 -8.66 -15.05 -19.47
CA PRO A 109 -8.58 -15.06 -20.94
C PRO A 109 -8.29 -13.66 -21.49
N ASP A 110 -7.47 -13.57 -22.55
CA ASP A 110 -7.00 -12.32 -23.17
C ASP A 110 -8.10 -11.27 -23.44
N PRO A 111 -9.30 -11.61 -23.94
CA PRO A 111 -10.35 -10.62 -24.17
C PRO A 111 -10.80 -9.90 -22.90
N TYR A 112 -10.59 -10.51 -21.72
CA TYR A 112 -10.95 -9.97 -20.41
C TYR A 112 -9.81 -9.24 -19.72
N CYS A 113 -8.61 -9.25 -20.28
CA CYS A 113 -7.42 -8.55 -19.74
C CYS A 113 -7.41 -7.04 -20.02
N LYS A 114 -8.57 -6.42 -20.22
CA LYS A 114 -8.72 -4.98 -20.41
C LYS A 114 -8.92 -4.28 -19.08
N GLN A 115 -8.32 -3.10 -18.94
CA GLN A 115 -8.33 -2.32 -17.69
C GLN A 115 -9.75 -2.10 -17.13
N GLU A 116 -10.73 -1.81 -17.99
CA GLU A 116 -12.13 -1.61 -17.58
C GLU A 116 -12.76 -2.88 -17.01
N ILE A 117 -12.49 -4.03 -17.64
CA ILE A 117 -13.02 -5.32 -17.19
C ILE A 117 -12.35 -5.74 -15.90
N VAL A 118 -11.03 -5.66 -15.84
CA VAL A 118 -10.24 -5.96 -14.63
C VAL A 118 -10.65 -5.06 -13.47
N GLY A 119 -10.93 -3.78 -13.73
CA GLY A 119 -11.45 -2.85 -12.72
C GLY A 119 -12.78 -3.28 -12.13
N LYS A 120 -13.69 -3.81 -12.94
CA LYS A 120 -14.97 -4.36 -12.48
C LYS A 120 -14.77 -5.64 -11.67
N LEU A 121 -13.89 -6.53 -12.12
CA LEU A 121 -13.56 -7.78 -11.42
C LEU A 121 -12.93 -7.53 -10.05
N LEU A 122 -12.05 -6.53 -9.95
CA LEU A 122 -11.31 -6.17 -8.73
C LEU A 122 -11.97 -5.09 -7.88
N LYS A 123 -13.23 -4.73 -8.13
CA LYS A 123 -13.95 -3.71 -7.35
C LYS A 123 -13.89 -3.96 -5.83
N GLY A 124 -13.90 -5.22 -5.41
CA GLY A 124 -13.76 -5.61 -4.00
C GLY A 124 -12.32 -5.53 -3.47
N ALA A 125 -11.32 -5.63 -4.32
CA ALA A 125 -9.91 -5.59 -3.93
C ALA A 125 -9.39 -4.18 -3.70
N GLY A 126 -9.93 -3.18 -4.41
CA GLY A 126 -9.55 -1.78 -4.31
C GLY A 126 -9.49 -1.06 -5.67
N LYS A 127 -9.14 0.22 -5.63
CA LYS A 127 -8.95 1.03 -6.85
C LYS A 127 -7.65 0.62 -7.55
N ILE A 128 -7.71 0.38 -8.86
CA ILE A 128 -6.52 0.10 -9.67
C ILE A 128 -5.63 1.34 -9.74
N LEU A 129 -4.36 1.16 -9.41
CA LEU A 129 -3.29 2.16 -9.52
C LEU A 129 -2.46 1.92 -10.79
N GLU A 130 -2.17 0.66 -11.09
CA GLU A 130 -1.33 0.25 -12.22
C GLU A 130 -1.73 -1.16 -12.68
N MET A 131 -1.65 -1.43 -13.96
CA MET A 131 -1.85 -2.76 -14.52
C MET A 131 -0.72 -3.09 -15.50
N ARG A 132 -0.14 -4.27 -15.36
CA ARG A 132 0.89 -4.79 -16.25
C ARG A 132 0.41 -6.08 -16.89
N LEU A 133 0.34 -6.06 -18.19
CA LEU A 133 0.15 -7.27 -18.99
C LEU A 133 1.52 -7.90 -19.15
N ASN A 134 1.72 -9.11 -18.61
CA ASN A 134 2.93 -9.88 -18.85
C ASN A 134 2.90 -10.49 -20.25
N GLY A 135 3.20 -9.67 -21.26
CA GLY A 135 3.58 -10.17 -22.57
C GLY A 135 4.96 -10.84 -22.46
N ASN A 136 5.03 -12.12 -22.69
CA ASN A 136 6.26 -12.92 -22.89
C ASN A 136 7.04 -13.45 -21.70
N THR A 137 6.58 -13.44 -20.46
CA THR A 137 7.30 -14.16 -19.39
C THR A 137 6.41 -15.18 -18.69
N ARG A 138 6.79 -16.45 -18.81
CA ARG A 138 6.50 -17.68 -18.00
C ARG A 138 5.34 -17.70 -16.98
N GLY A 139 4.39 -16.77 -17.01
CA GLY A 139 3.28 -16.72 -16.07
C GLY A 139 2.00 -16.33 -16.79
N ASP A 140 1.03 -17.24 -16.80
CA ASP A 140 -0.32 -17.04 -17.30
C ASP A 140 -1.12 -16.19 -16.30
N TYR A 141 -0.66 -14.95 -16.05
CA TYR A 141 -1.34 -14.02 -15.14
C TYR A 141 -1.13 -12.56 -15.57
N ILE A 142 -2.08 -11.72 -15.21
CA ILE A 142 -1.93 -10.27 -15.24
C ILE A 142 -1.56 -9.76 -13.84
N ARG A 143 -0.67 -8.77 -13.80
CA ARG A 143 -0.21 -8.15 -12.56
C ARG A 143 -0.89 -6.80 -12.39
N VAL A 144 -1.56 -6.60 -11.27
CA VAL A 144 -2.34 -5.39 -10.98
C VAL A 144 -1.93 -4.82 -9.63
N ARG A 145 -1.69 -3.52 -9.58
CA ARG A 145 -1.49 -2.79 -8.34
C ARG A 145 -2.78 -2.09 -7.95
N VAL A 146 -3.25 -2.35 -6.74
CA VAL A 146 -4.49 -1.77 -6.21
C VAL A 146 -4.22 -0.99 -4.94
N ARG A 147 -5.05 0.02 -4.68
CA ARG A 147 -5.14 0.72 -3.40
C ARG A 147 -6.12 -0.05 -2.52
N HIS A 148 -5.60 -0.94 -1.68
CA HIS A 148 -6.39 -1.82 -0.82
C HIS A 148 -6.71 -1.15 0.51
N ASP A 149 -7.97 -1.25 0.94
CA ASP A 149 -8.40 -0.87 2.29
C ASP A 149 -8.14 -2.05 3.24
N VAL A 150 -7.23 -1.87 4.21
CA VAL A 150 -6.81 -2.95 5.14
C VAL A 150 -7.92 -3.45 6.05
N ARG A 151 -9.03 -2.70 6.17
CA ARG A 151 -10.22 -3.10 6.94
C ARG A 151 -11.12 -4.07 6.16
N ARG A 152 -10.90 -4.21 4.86
CA ARG A 152 -11.67 -5.09 3.99
C ARG A 152 -10.99 -6.44 3.81
N PRO A 153 -11.74 -7.51 3.60
CA PRO A 153 -11.16 -8.81 3.29
C PRO A 153 -10.46 -8.80 1.93
N LEU A 154 -9.40 -9.59 1.83
CA LEU A 154 -8.70 -9.83 0.58
C LEU A 154 -9.59 -10.58 -0.41
N THR A 155 -9.61 -10.14 -1.66
CA THR A 155 -10.28 -10.83 -2.77
C THR A 155 -9.44 -12.04 -3.19
N LYS A 156 -9.91 -13.23 -2.92
CA LYS A 156 -9.19 -14.48 -3.24
C LYS A 156 -9.48 -15.00 -4.67
N PHE A 157 -10.65 -14.66 -5.19
CA PHE A 157 -11.12 -15.09 -6.50
C PHE A 157 -11.90 -13.98 -7.18
N VAL A 158 -11.84 -13.96 -8.49
CA VAL A 158 -12.76 -13.18 -9.34
C VAL A 158 -13.52 -14.15 -10.24
N SER A 159 -14.70 -13.78 -10.72
CA SER A 159 -15.49 -14.64 -11.56
C SER A 159 -16.10 -13.90 -12.74
N ILE A 160 -16.22 -14.61 -13.86
CA ILE A 160 -16.90 -14.18 -15.08
C ILE A 160 -18.07 -15.11 -15.31
N VAL A 161 -19.24 -14.55 -15.58
CA VAL A 161 -20.45 -15.31 -15.93
C VAL A 161 -20.66 -15.18 -17.44
N ARG A 162 -20.75 -16.34 -18.10
CA ARG A 162 -21.06 -16.45 -19.53
C ARG A 162 -22.30 -17.35 -19.72
N GLY A 163 -23.42 -16.70 -20.03
CA GLY A 163 -24.69 -17.44 -20.08
C GLY A 163 -25.06 -18.05 -18.72
N LYS A 164 -25.10 -19.37 -18.63
CA LYS A 164 -25.37 -20.11 -17.37
C LYS A 164 -24.11 -20.57 -16.63
N GLU A 165 -22.94 -20.40 -17.23
CA GLU A 165 -21.66 -20.88 -16.67
C GLU A 165 -20.94 -19.75 -15.93
N ARG A 166 -20.36 -20.10 -14.76
CA ARG A 166 -19.50 -19.24 -13.97
C ARG A 166 -18.08 -19.81 -13.99
N GLN A 167 -17.14 -19.03 -14.51
CA GLN A 167 -15.71 -19.34 -14.44
C GLN A 167 -15.06 -18.53 -13.34
N VAL A 168 -14.21 -19.17 -12.53
CA VAL A 168 -13.54 -18.58 -11.37
C VAL A 168 -12.04 -18.52 -11.62
N PHE A 169 -11.43 -17.39 -11.31
CA PHE A 169 -10.01 -17.13 -11.48
C PHE A 169 -9.36 -16.81 -10.16
N LEU A 170 -8.21 -17.42 -9.90
CA LEU A 170 -7.46 -17.25 -8.66
C LEU A 170 -6.77 -15.86 -8.64
N VAL A 171 -6.87 -15.18 -7.50
CA VAL A 171 -6.14 -13.96 -7.19
C VAL A 171 -5.06 -14.26 -6.15
N ARG A 172 -3.82 -13.92 -6.46
CA ARG A 172 -2.67 -14.03 -5.55
C ARG A 172 -2.10 -12.66 -5.26
N TYR A 173 -1.75 -12.42 -4.02
CA TYR A 173 -1.12 -11.16 -3.58
C TYR A 173 0.38 -11.34 -3.42
N GLU A 174 1.12 -10.28 -3.76
CA GLU A 174 2.56 -10.21 -3.53
C GLU A 174 2.83 -9.46 -2.21
N LYS A 175 3.75 -9.96 -1.37
CA LYS A 175 4.14 -9.34 -0.09
C LYS A 175 2.94 -9.02 0.82
N LEU A 176 2.18 -10.02 1.20
CA LEU A 176 1.09 -9.86 2.15
C LEU A 176 1.59 -9.56 3.55
N ALA A 177 1.00 -8.54 4.19
CA ALA A 177 1.01 -8.40 5.64
C ALA A 177 0.23 -9.52 6.31
N ARG A 178 0.35 -9.64 7.64
CA ARG A 178 -0.41 -10.62 8.42
C ARG A 178 -1.91 -10.40 8.21
N PHE A 179 -2.61 -11.47 7.84
CA PHE A 179 -4.05 -11.45 7.63
C PHE A 179 -4.71 -12.70 8.22
N CYS A 180 -6.01 -12.61 8.45
CA CYS A 180 -6.79 -13.75 8.90
C CYS A 180 -7.04 -14.71 7.73
N SER A 181 -6.62 -15.98 7.85
CA SER A 181 -6.84 -16.99 6.83
C SER A 181 -8.33 -17.30 6.59
N VAL A 182 -9.16 -17.08 7.61
CA VAL A 182 -10.61 -17.33 7.55
C VAL A 182 -11.34 -16.16 6.90
N CYS A 183 -11.27 -14.96 7.48
CA CYS A 183 -12.02 -13.79 6.98
C CYS A 183 -11.26 -12.95 5.95
N GLY A 184 -9.95 -13.14 5.77
CA GLY A 184 -9.14 -12.41 4.80
C GLY A 184 -8.79 -10.97 5.18
N ILE A 185 -9.16 -10.50 6.38
CA ILE A 185 -8.87 -9.13 6.83
C ILE A 185 -7.44 -9.06 7.37
N ASN A 186 -6.71 -7.98 7.08
CA ASN A 186 -5.41 -7.71 7.71
C ASN A 186 -5.60 -7.57 9.21
N ARG A 187 -4.79 -8.30 9.99
CA ARG A 187 -4.85 -8.23 11.44
C ARG A 187 -3.91 -7.13 11.94
N PRO A 188 -4.41 -6.24 12.81
CA PRO A 188 -3.56 -5.27 13.50
C PRO A 188 -2.60 -5.92 14.49
#